data_764ad4f388feaa8e38350a16482199e4
#
_entry.id   764ad4f388feaa8e38350a16482199e4
#
_cell.length_a   1.000
_cell.length_b   1.000
_cell.length_c   1.000
_cell.angle_alpha   90.00
_cell.angle_beta   90.00
_cell.angle_gamma   90.00
#
_symmetry.space_group_name_H-M   'P 1'
#
loop_
_entity.id
_entity.type
_entity.pdbx_description
1 polymer ?
#
loop_
_entity_poly.entity_id
_entity_poly.type
_entity_poly.pdbx_seq_one_letter_code
_entity_poly.pdbx_strand_id
1 'polypeptide(L)'
;LCTFHKFGLLFLKFHMSELNRKNNFIIIDTDDKKRIIKSLEKEITTSLIVAEISKYKNSLLTPSEAKKAAQLKLYQQIAEIYEQYETYLEKNNLVDFDDLLLLPYKILSKNEKLAQEISQKYQYVMVDEYQDTNELQYRLLRLLCSNHNNLCVVGDDDQSIYGWRGATIKNILNFSEHFENTIVVKLEENYRSTDTILNHANQLIEHNRDRLGKKLVGTRQKGDSIRIYESQDENEETRKIIEDIKQLIDSGTNPKDIAILFRVNALSRSLEEGFNKAGLNYKLVGGMKFYERTEIK
;
A
#
# COMPACT_ATOMS: atom_id res chain seq x y z
N LEU A 1 -18.37 2.29 -1.69
CA LEU A 1 -16.95 2.30 -2.03
C LEU A 1 -16.13 2.80 -0.84
N CYS A 2 -15.10 2.05 -0.43
CA CYS A 2 -14.21 2.45 0.66
C CYS A 2 -12.89 1.65 0.61
N THR A 3 -11.87 2.13 1.34
CA THR A 3 -10.63 1.35 1.55
C THR A 3 -10.87 0.21 2.56
N PHE A 4 -9.99 -0.79 2.57
CA PHE A 4 -10.01 -1.86 3.58
C PHE A 4 -10.02 -1.31 5.02
N HIS A 5 -9.18 -0.32 5.32
CA HIS A 5 -9.12 0.30 6.64
C HIS A 5 -10.43 1.02 7.02
N LYS A 6 -11.05 1.72 6.07
CA LYS A 6 -12.36 2.34 6.32
C LYS A 6 -13.46 1.31 6.57
N PHE A 7 -13.43 0.20 5.82
CA PHE A 7 -14.34 -0.93 6.09
C PHE A 7 -14.12 -1.46 7.52
N GLY A 8 -12.89 -1.74 7.90
CA GLY A 8 -12.55 -2.26 9.22
C GLY A 8 -12.96 -1.30 10.35
N LEU A 9 -12.71 0.00 10.18
CA LEU A 9 -13.17 1.02 11.13
C LEU A 9 -14.70 0.99 11.31
N LEU A 10 -15.45 0.96 10.20
CA LEU A 10 -16.91 0.93 10.25
C LEU A 10 -17.41 -0.36 10.89
N PHE A 11 -16.80 -1.50 10.57
CA PHE A 11 -17.10 -2.78 11.17
C PHE A 11 -16.87 -2.79 12.68
N LEU A 12 -15.71 -2.32 13.14
CA LEU A 12 -15.34 -2.29 14.56
C LEU A 12 -16.23 -1.38 15.39
N LYS A 13 -16.75 -0.29 14.84
CA LYS A 13 -17.71 0.57 15.53
C LYS A 13 -18.96 -0.16 16.01
N PHE A 14 -19.33 -1.27 15.38
CA PHE A 14 -20.51 -2.07 15.72
C PHE A 14 -20.18 -3.38 16.42
N HIS A 15 -18.99 -3.93 16.20
CA HIS A 15 -18.63 -5.29 16.59
C HIS A 15 -17.43 -5.41 17.54
N MET A 16 -16.91 -4.30 18.08
CA MET A 16 -15.76 -4.34 19.00
C MET A 16 -16.08 -5.10 20.30
N SER A 17 -17.35 -5.12 20.70
CA SER A 17 -17.85 -5.87 21.85
C SER A 17 -17.63 -7.39 21.75
N GLU A 18 -17.51 -7.94 20.54
CA GLU A 18 -17.16 -9.36 20.31
C GLU A 18 -15.75 -9.73 20.87
N LEU A 19 -14.91 -8.73 21.08
CA LEU A 19 -13.59 -8.86 21.69
C LEU A 19 -13.58 -8.41 23.16
N ASN A 20 -14.75 -8.27 23.81
CA ASN A 20 -14.86 -7.71 25.16
C ASN A 20 -14.27 -6.30 25.31
N ARG A 21 -14.26 -5.51 24.23
CA ARG A 21 -13.76 -4.13 24.20
C ARG A 21 -14.90 -3.16 23.89
N LYS A 22 -14.71 -1.89 24.24
CA LYS A 22 -15.74 -0.85 24.03
C LYS A 22 -15.71 -0.34 22.59
N ASN A 23 -16.90 -0.06 22.02
CA ASN A 23 -17.05 0.47 20.65
C ASN A 23 -16.53 1.90 20.48
N ASN A 24 -16.30 2.64 21.57
CA ASN A 24 -15.72 3.98 21.57
C ASN A 24 -14.20 3.98 21.69
N PHE A 25 -13.55 3.07 21.00
CA PHE A 25 -12.08 3.00 20.92
C PHE A 25 -11.48 4.25 20.24
N ILE A 26 -10.21 4.51 20.54
CA ILE A 26 -9.43 5.60 19.92
C ILE A 26 -8.43 4.99 18.94
N ILE A 27 -8.36 5.54 17.74
CA ILE A 27 -7.35 5.17 16.75
C ILE A 27 -6.10 6.01 17.01
N ILE A 28 -4.97 5.33 17.22
CA ILE A 28 -3.67 5.97 17.38
C ILE A 28 -2.94 6.06 16.05
N ASP A 29 -2.17 7.13 15.87
CA ASP A 29 -1.32 7.32 14.69
C ASP A 29 0.06 6.67 14.87
N THR A 30 0.90 6.82 13.84
CA THR A 30 2.26 6.24 13.86
C THR A 30 3.15 6.85 14.94
N ASP A 31 2.98 8.14 15.26
CA ASP A 31 3.80 8.80 16.27
C ASP A 31 3.36 8.42 17.68
N ASP A 32 2.07 8.24 17.90
CA ASP A 32 1.54 7.63 19.14
C ASP A 32 2.08 6.21 19.32
N LYS A 33 2.03 5.37 18.26
CA LYS A 33 2.60 4.01 18.25
C LYS A 33 4.07 4.02 18.66
N LYS A 34 4.87 4.93 18.06
CA LYS A 34 6.30 5.09 18.40
C LYS A 34 6.50 5.51 19.87
N ARG A 35 5.68 6.46 20.38
CA ARG A 35 5.76 6.92 21.77
C ARG A 35 5.48 5.79 22.75
N ILE A 36 4.43 5.01 22.51
CA ILE A 36 4.08 3.85 23.34
C ILE A 36 5.24 2.84 23.32
N ILE A 37 5.71 2.43 22.17
CA ILE A 37 6.80 1.45 22.02
C ILE A 37 8.08 1.95 22.71
N LYS A 38 8.43 3.24 22.55
CA LYS A 38 9.59 3.83 23.19
C LYS A 38 9.48 3.85 24.73
N SER A 39 8.26 3.87 25.26
CA SER A 39 8.04 3.75 26.72
C SER A 39 8.22 2.32 27.23
N LEU A 40 8.00 1.31 26.38
CA LEU A 40 8.15 -0.11 26.68
C LEU A 40 9.61 -0.58 26.52
N GLU A 41 10.32 -0.04 25.52
CA GLU A 41 11.68 -0.46 25.17
C GLU A 41 12.52 0.75 24.72
N LYS A 42 13.75 0.87 25.24
CA LYS A 42 14.64 2.00 25.01
C LYS A 42 15.94 1.66 24.27
N GLU A 43 16.35 0.40 24.29
CA GLU A 43 17.63 -0.06 23.75
C GLU A 43 17.52 -0.46 22.27
N ILE A 44 16.38 -1.04 21.88
CA ILE A 44 16.14 -1.43 20.50
C ILE A 44 15.56 -0.26 19.71
N THR A 45 16.02 -0.07 18.48
CA THR A 45 15.54 0.97 17.58
C THR A 45 14.01 0.92 17.41
N THR A 46 13.32 1.96 17.86
CA THR A 46 11.85 2.03 17.86
C THR A 46 11.24 1.77 16.48
N SER A 47 11.86 2.29 15.41
CA SER A 47 11.36 2.09 14.04
C SER A 47 11.42 0.62 13.61
N LEU A 48 12.42 -0.13 14.06
CA LEU A 48 12.51 -1.56 13.80
C LEU A 48 11.38 -2.32 14.50
N ILE A 49 11.13 -2.03 15.79
CA ILE A 49 10.05 -2.66 16.55
C ILE A 49 8.69 -2.36 15.90
N VAL A 50 8.43 -1.09 15.51
CA VAL A 50 7.20 -0.68 14.81
C VAL A 50 7.00 -1.49 13.53
N ALA A 51 8.04 -1.61 12.72
CA ALA A 51 7.99 -2.33 11.45
C ALA A 51 7.72 -3.83 11.65
N GLU A 52 8.41 -4.47 12.60
CA GLU A 52 8.22 -5.90 12.85
C GLU A 52 6.86 -6.21 13.48
N ILE A 53 6.35 -5.39 14.41
CA ILE A 53 4.98 -5.56 14.94
C ILE A 53 3.95 -5.44 13.80
N SER A 54 4.10 -4.46 12.93
CA SER A 54 3.20 -4.30 11.78
C SER A 54 3.25 -5.53 10.86
N LYS A 55 4.44 -6.04 10.59
CA LYS A 55 4.64 -7.27 9.81
C LYS A 55 3.99 -8.48 10.49
N TYR A 56 4.16 -8.67 11.80
CA TYR A 56 3.52 -9.76 12.54
C TYR A 56 1.99 -9.68 12.45
N LYS A 57 1.40 -8.48 12.67
CA LYS A 57 -0.04 -8.27 12.54
C LYS A 57 -0.56 -8.59 11.14
N ASN A 58 0.12 -8.10 10.11
CA ASN A 58 -0.27 -8.33 8.70
C ASN A 58 -0.02 -9.76 8.22
N SER A 59 0.86 -10.51 8.90
CA SER A 59 1.08 -11.94 8.68
C SER A 59 0.24 -12.83 9.61
N LEU A 60 -0.71 -12.25 10.37
CA LEU A 60 -1.59 -12.95 11.30
C LEU A 60 -0.87 -13.68 12.44
N LEU A 61 0.36 -13.30 12.76
CA LEU A 61 1.12 -13.88 13.84
C LEU A 61 0.71 -13.24 15.18
N THR A 62 0.31 -14.07 16.13
CA THR A 62 0.16 -13.67 17.52
C THR A 62 1.54 -13.44 18.15
N PRO A 63 1.66 -12.68 19.25
CA PRO A 63 2.94 -12.51 19.97
C PRO A 63 3.64 -13.83 20.27
N SER A 64 2.90 -14.84 20.73
CA SER A 64 3.43 -16.17 21.01
C SER A 64 3.96 -16.89 19.77
N GLU A 65 3.25 -16.81 18.64
CA GLU A 65 3.69 -17.39 17.36
C GLU A 65 4.91 -16.66 16.81
N ALA A 66 4.91 -15.33 16.87
CA ALA A 66 6.06 -14.51 16.48
C ALA A 66 7.31 -14.88 17.29
N LYS A 67 7.15 -15.08 18.61
CA LYS A 67 8.25 -15.50 19.49
C LYS A 67 8.79 -16.89 19.12
N LYS A 68 7.89 -17.85 18.82
CA LYS A 68 8.28 -19.21 18.39
C LYS A 68 8.98 -19.23 17.03
N ALA A 69 8.53 -18.38 16.10
CA ALA A 69 9.11 -18.29 14.75
C ALA A 69 10.46 -17.56 14.73
N ALA A 70 10.77 -16.78 15.77
CA ALA A 70 11.97 -15.96 15.84
C ALA A 70 13.23 -16.80 16.07
N GLN A 71 14.15 -16.79 15.08
CA GLN A 71 15.43 -17.50 15.18
C GLN A 71 16.49 -16.71 15.95
N LEU A 72 16.44 -15.38 15.90
CA LEU A 72 17.39 -14.48 16.56
C LEU A 72 16.81 -13.93 17.86
N LYS A 73 17.64 -13.82 18.90
CA LYS A 73 17.26 -13.27 20.19
C LYS A 73 16.60 -11.89 20.10
N LEU A 74 17.08 -11.05 19.19
CA LEU A 74 16.50 -9.73 18.94
C LEU A 74 15.01 -9.81 18.56
N TYR A 75 14.64 -10.70 17.66
CA TYR A 75 13.24 -10.87 17.24
C TYR A 75 12.37 -11.55 18.31
N GLN A 76 12.97 -12.37 19.18
CA GLN A 76 12.28 -12.90 20.36
C GLN A 76 11.94 -11.76 21.34
N GLN A 77 12.87 -10.84 21.58
CA GLN A 77 12.62 -9.65 22.38
C GLN A 77 11.55 -8.76 21.76
N ILE A 78 11.59 -8.54 20.43
CA ILE A 78 10.56 -7.76 19.73
C ILE A 78 9.18 -8.42 19.87
N ALA A 79 9.09 -9.74 19.85
CA ALA A 79 7.82 -10.45 20.06
C ALA A 79 7.30 -10.30 21.51
N GLU A 80 8.18 -10.21 22.51
CA GLU A 80 7.81 -9.89 23.90
C GLU A 80 7.30 -8.45 24.03
N ILE A 81 7.94 -7.51 23.34
CA ILE A 81 7.47 -6.12 23.27
C ILE A 81 6.11 -6.04 22.55
N TYR A 82 5.90 -6.85 21.51
CA TYR A 82 4.61 -6.95 20.83
C TYR A 82 3.50 -7.37 21.79
N GLU A 83 3.73 -8.36 22.67
CA GLU A 83 2.76 -8.78 23.70
C GLU A 83 2.42 -7.65 24.68
N GLN A 84 3.44 -6.93 25.15
CA GLN A 84 3.25 -5.77 26.02
C GLN A 84 2.48 -4.63 25.31
N TYR A 85 2.79 -4.40 24.04
CA TYR A 85 2.12 -3.41 23.22
C TYR A 85 0.64 -3.74 23.01
N GLU A 86 0.29 -4.99 22.65
CA GLU A 86 -1.09 -5.43 22.53
C GLU A 86 -1.85 -5.28 23.87
N THR A 87 -1.24 -5.69 24.96
CA THR A 87 -1.80 -5.51 26.31
C THR A 87 -2.06 -4.04 26.63
N TYR A 88 -1.14 -3.15 26.24
CA TYR A 88 -1.31 -1.70 26.42
C TYR A 88 -2.50 -1.17 25.61
N LEU A 89 -2.61 -1.56 24.33
CA LEU A 89 -3.71 -1.15 23.47
C LEU A 89 -5.06 -1.63 24.01
N GLU A 90 -5.16 -2.88 24.42
CA GLU A 90 -6.39 -3.45 24.99
C GLU A 90 -6.81 -2.74 26.27
N LYS A 91 -5.90 -2.57 27.22
CA LYS A 91 -6.17 -1.92 28.50
C LYS A 91 -6.65 -0.48 28.37
N ASN A 92 -6.14 0.24 27.37
CA ASN A 92 -6.48 1.64 27.14
C ASN A 92 -7.56 1.82 26.05
N ASN A 93 -8.14 0.74 25.54
CA ASN A 93 -9.12 0.72 24.45
C ASN A 93 -8.63 1.48 23.21
N LEU A 94 -7.37 1.28 22.83
CA LEU A 94 -6.70 1.87 21.67
C LEU A 94 -6.62 0.87 20.51
N VAL A 95 -6.63 1.38 19.30
CA VAL A 95 -6.54 0.60 18.06
C VAL A 95 -5.50 1.28 17.17
N ASP A 96 -4.51 0.55 16.68
CA ASP A 96 -3.61 1.07 15.66
C ASP A 96 -4.13 0.82 14.23
N PHE A 97 -3.41 1.30 13.22
CA PHE A 97 -3.83 1.16 11.83
C PHE A 97 -3.90 -0.32 11.37
N ASP A 98 -2.97 -1.16 11.84
CA ASP A 98 -2.96 -2.59 11.50
C ASP A 98 -4.17 -3.30 12.12
N ASP A 99 -4.61 -2.87 13.31
CA ASP A 99 -5.76 -3.42 14.01
C ASP A 99 -7.08 -3.17 13.29
N LEU A 100 -7.17 -2.11 12.48
CA LEU A 100 -8.36 -1.85 11.67
C LEU A 100 -8.65 -3.00 10.69
N LEU A 101 -7.68 -3.84 10.39
CA LEU A 101 -7.84 -5.05 9.57
C LEU A 101 -7.78 -6.32 10.41
N LEU A 102 -6.86 -6.38 11.36
CA LEU A 102 -6.61 -7.58 12.18
C LEU A 102 -7.80 -7.90 13.09
N LEU A 103 -8.37 -6.89 13.77
CA LEU A 103 -9.48 -7.14 14.69
C LEU A 103 -10.77 -7.58 13.98
N PRO A 104 -11.21 -6.98 12.84
CA PRO A 104 -12.30 -7.54 12.04
C PRO A 104 -12.07 -8.99 11.63
N TYR A 105 -10.85 -9.32 11.17
CA TYR A 105 -10.49 -10.70 10.87
C TYR A 105 -10.62 -11.60 12.10
N LYS A 106 -10.08 -11.21 13.25
CA LYS A 106 -10.16 -11.97 14.51
C LYS A 106 -11.63 -12.21 14.95
N ILE A 107 -12.48 -11.21 14.80
CA ILE A 107 -13.91 -11.32 15.12
C ILE A 107 -14.60 -12.31 14.18
N LEU A 108 -14.47 -12.10 12.88
CA LEU A 108 -15.17 -12.94 11.88
C LEU A 108 -14.64 -14.37 11.85
N SER A 109 -13.34 -14.59 12.09
CA SER A 109 -12.76 -15.93 12.13
C SER A 109 -13.19 -16.76 13.36
N LYS A 110 -13.58 -16.10 14.45
CA LYS A 110 -14.06 -16.76 15.68
C LYS A 110 -15.58 -16.91 15.74
N ASN A 111 -16.32 -16.09 15.01
CA ASN A 111 -17.78 -16.07 15.03
C ASN A 111 -18.32 -16.35 13.63
N GLU A 112 -18.45 -17.65 13.31
CA GLU A 112 -18.92 -18.12 12.00
C GLU A 112 -20.30 -17.58 11.66
N LYS A 113 -21.22 -17.50 12.63
CA LYS A 113 -22.57 -16.96 12.42
C LYS A 113 -22.51 -15.50 11.98
N LEU A 114 -21.70 -14.68 12.66
CA LEU A 114 -21.51 -13.28 12.27
C LEU A 114 -20.86 -13.18 10.90
N ALA A 115 -19.86 -14.03 10.57
CA ALA A 115 -19.25 -14.05 9.25
C ALA A 115 -20.27 -14.34 8.15
N GLN A 116 -21.18 -15.29 8.37
CA GLN A 116 -22.26 -15.61 7.45
C GLN A 116 -23.24 -14.44 7.29
N GLU A 117 -23.66 -13.79 8.39
CA GLU A 117 -24.54 -12.62 8.36
C GLU A 117 -23.89 -11.45 7.58
N ILE A 118 -22.61 -11.18 7.79
CA ILE A 118 -21.86 -10.13 7.07
C ILE A 118 -21.72 -10.51 5.59
N SER A 119 -21.41 -11.75 5.27
CA SER A 119 -21.32 -12.23 3.89
C SER A 119 -22.67 -12.10 3.17
N GLN A 120 -23.78 -12.44 3.80
CA GLN A 120 -25.12 -12.24 3.23
C GLN A 120 -25.45 -10.78 2.99
N LYS A 121 -24.98 -9.88 3.86
CA LYS A 121 -25.16 -8.44 3.71
C LYS A 121 -24.40 -7.87 2.50
N TYR A 122 -23.20 -8.36 2.23
CA TYR A 122 -22.36 -7.95 1.11
C TYR A 122 -22.38 -8.99 -0.01
N GLN A 123 -23.51 -9.14 -0.70
CA GLN A 123 -23.73 -10.15 -1.73
C GLN A 123 -22.73 -10.13 -2.90
N TYR A 124 -22.11 -9.00 -3.15
CA TYR A 124 -21.06 -8.80 -4.17
C TYR A 124 -19.92 -8.01 -3.57
N VAL A 125 -18.71 -8.51 -3.70
CA VAL A 125 -17.49 -7.84 -3.25
C VAL A 125 -16.62 -7.54 -4.48
N MET A 126 -16.20 -6.30 -4.63
CA MET A 126 -15.32 -5.89 -5.71
C MET A 126 -14.06 -5.27 -5.10
N VAL A 127 -12.90 -5.69 -5.56
CA VAL A 127 -11.59 -5.22 -5.08
C VAL A 127 -10.77 -4.72 -6.25
N ASP A 128 -10.28 -3.50 -6.15
CA ASP A 128 -9.36 -2.89 -7.08
C ASP A 128 -7.92 -2.97 -6.54
N GLU A 129 -6.92 -2.87 -7.43
CA GLU A 129 -5.48 -2.96 -7.11
C GLU A 129 -5.14 -4.23 -6.31
N TYR A 130 -5.72 -5.37 -6.71
CA TYR A 130 -5.64 -6.61 -5.93
C TYR A 130 -4.20 -7.14 -5.77
N GLN A 131 -3.27 -6.81 -6.68
CA GLN A 131 -1.86 -7.16 -6.59
C GLN A 131 -1.15 -6.54 -5.37
N ASP A 132 -1.72 -5.48 -4.78
CA ASP A 132 -1.16 -4.80 -3.61
C ASP A 132 -1.74 -5.31 -2.28
N THR A 133 -2.56 -6.36 -2.33
CA THR A 133 -3.12 -6.96 -1.12
C THR A 133 -2.10 -7.83 -0.38
N ASN A 134 -2.20 -7.82 0.96
CA ASN A 134 -1.43 -8.69 1.85
C ASN A 134 -2.25 -9.92 2.30
N GLU A 135 -1.63 -10.83 3.04
CA GLU A 135 -2.26 -12.06 3.53
C GLU A 135 -3.49 -11.77 4.42
N LEU A 136 -3.40 -10.78 5.32
CA LEU A 136 -4.51 -10.41 6.19
C LEU A 136 -5.73 -9.92 5.39
N GLN A 137 -5.52 -9.08 4.37
CA GLN A 137 -6.59 -8.60 3.49
C GLN A 137 -7.21 -9.74 2.69
N TYR A 138 -6.39 -10.65 2.15
CA TYR A 138 -6.87 -11.86 1.48
C TYR A 138 -7.74 -12.70 2.40
N ARG A 139 -7.29 -12.98 3.64
CA ARG A 139 -8.05 -13.76 4.61
C ARG A 139 -9.36 -13.08 5.00
N LEU A 140 -9.35 -11.77 5.16
CA LEU A 140 -10.56 -11.00 5.44
C LEU A 140 -11.58 -11.11 4.29
N LEU A 141 -11.11 -10.99 3.04
CA LEU A 141 -11.97 -11.18 1.86
C LEU A 141 -12.60 -12.58 1.80
N ARG A 142 -11.83 -13.62 2.13
CA ARG A 142 -12.36 -14.99 2.22
C ARG A 142 -13.53 -15.10 3.19
N LEU A 143 -13.45 -14.44 4.34
CA LEU A 143 -14.54 -14.41 5.33
C LEU A 143 -15.74 -13.60 4.85
N LEU A 144 -15.50 -12.46 4.18
CA LEU A 144 -16.57 -11.64 3.61
C LEU A 144 -17.33 -12.34 2.48
N CYS A 145 -16.71 -13.28 1.80
CA CYS A 145 -17.31 -14.05 0.70
C CYS A 145 -17.68 -15.50 1.10
N SER A 146 -17.65 -15.84 2.39
CA SER A 146 -17.80 -17.22 2.88
C SER A 146 -19.11 -17.91 2.46
N ASN A 147 -20.15 -17.13 2.18
CA ASN A 147 -21.49 -17.64 1.83
C ASN A 147 -21.76 -17.72 0.32
N HIS A 148 -20.95 -17.06 -0.55
CA HIS A 148 -21.36 -16.89 -1.95
C HIS A 148 -20.23 -16.82 -2.96
N ASN A 149 -19.03 -16.75 -2.75
CA ASN A 149 -17.92 -16.59 -3.73
C ASN A 149 -18.10 -15.48 -4.82
N ASN A 150 -19.06 -14.54 -4.64
CA ASN A 150 -19.29 -13.44 -5.58
C ASN A 150 -18.22 -12.36 -5.38
N LEU A 151 -16.99 -12.69 -5.71
CA LEU A 151 -15.82 -11.82 -5.61
C LEU A 151 -15.30 -11.48 -7.00
N CYS A 152 -15.23 -10.19 -7.32
CA CYS A 152 -14.59 -9.68 -8.52
C CYS A 152 -13.34 -8.92 -8.09
N VAL A 153 -12.18 -9.30 -8.60
CA VAL A 153 -10.93 -8.58 -8.36
C VAL A 153 -10.41 -8.00 -9.66
N VAL A 154 -9.91 -6.79 -9.58
CA VAL A 154 -9.19 -6.11 -10.67
C VAL A 154 -7.80 -5.81 -10.18
N GLY A 155 -6.81 -6.06 -11.02
CA GLY A 155 -5.43 -5.80 -10.66
C GLY A 155 -4.48 -6.03 -11.82
N ASP A 156 -3.26 -5.66 -11.62
CA ASP A 156 -2.17 -5.77 -12.58
C ASP A 156 -0.93 -6.30 -11.87
N ASP A 157 -0.64 -7.59 -12.06
CA ASP A 157 0.53 -8.26 -11.47
C ASP A 157 1.85 -7.56 -11.84
N ASP A 158 1.92 -6.97 -13.03
CA ASP A 158 3.09 -6.22 -13.51
C ASP A 158 3.28 -4.87 -12.76
N GLN A 159 2.27 -4.39 -12.05
CA GLN A 159 2.31 -3.17 -11.23
C GLN A 159 2.48 -3.43 -9.73
N SER A 160 2.77 -4.68 -9.32
CA SER A 160 3.00 -5.02 -7.91
C SER A 160 4.33 -4.47 -7.41
N ILE A 161 4.32 -3.27 -6.83
CA ILE A 161 5.49 -2.55 -6.33
C ILE A 161 5.51 -2.35 -4.81
N TYR A 162 4.51 -2.90 -4.08
CA TYR A 162 4.36 -2.76 -2.63
C TYR A 162 4.74 -4.00 -1.82
N GLY A 163 5.53 -4.91 -2.38
CA GLY A 163 6.06 -6.08 -1.66
C GLY A 163 6.81 -5.69 -0.37
N TRP A 164 7.55 -4.58 -0.38
CA TRP A 164 8.23 -4.03 0.79
C TRP A 164 7.27 -3.51 1.89
N ARG A 165 5.99 -3.31 1.59
CA ARG A 165 4.91 -3.00 2.53
C ARG A 165 4.10 -4.23 2.94
N GLY A 166 4.54 -5.44 2.53
CA GLY A 166 3.87 -6.68 2.85
C GLY A 166 2.83 -7.15 1.84
N ALA A 167 2.70 -6.47 0.68
CA ALA A 167 1.88 -6.98 -0.42
C ALA A 167 2.43 -8.33 -0.90
N THR A 168 1.51 -9.23 -1.25
CA THR A 168 1.83 -10.60 -1.65
C THR A 168 1.33 -10.84 -3.07
N ILE A 169 2.23 -10.74 -4.06
CA ILE A 169 1.90 -10.95 -5.48
C ILE A 169 1.21 -12.30 -5.73
N LYS A 170 1.51 -13.32 -4.92
CA LYS A 170 0.88 -14.64 -4.99
C LYS A 170 -0.64 -14.59 -4.84
N ASN A 171 -1.19 -13.57 -4.18
CA ASN A 171 -2.64 -13.43 -4.04
C ASN A 171 -3.31 -13.30 -5.41
N ILE A 172 -2.75 -12.50 -6.33
CA ILE A 172 -3.28 -12.35 -7.68
C ILE A 172 -2.86 -13.50 -8.60
N LEU A 173 -1.61 -13.97 -8.51
CA LEU A 173 -1.11 -15.05 -9.36
C LEU A 173 -1.88 -16.36 -9.13
N ASN A 174 -2.18 -16.68 -7.87
CA ASN A 174 -2.84 -17.92 -7.47
C ASN A 174 -4.35 -17.72 -7.21
N PHE A 175 -4.94 -16.65 -7.71
CA PHE A 175 -6.35 -16.34 -7.43
C PHE A 175 -7.28 -17.49 -7.82
N SER A 176 -7.07 -18.10 -8.98
CA SER A 176 -7.85 -19.22 -9.49
C SER A 176 -7.71 -20.51 -8.66
N GLU A 177 -6.59 -20.66 -7.94
CA GLU A 177 -6.39 -21.79 -7.01
C GLU A 177 -7.14 -21.57 -5.70
N HIS A 178 -7.30 -20.31 -5.32
CA HIS A 178 -7.94 -19.92 -4.07
C HIS A 178 -9.48 -19.83 -4.17
N PHE A 179 -10.00 -19.56 -5.36
CA PHE A 179 -11.44 -19.40 -5.63
C PHE A 179 -11.87 -20.28 -6.81
N GLU A 180 -12.69 -21.26 -6.51
CA GLU A 180 -13.23 -22.19 -7.52
C GLU A 180 -14.07 -21.45 -8.56
N ASN A 181 -14.10 -21.98 -9.79
CA ASN A 181 -14.87 -21.45 -10.92
C ASN A 181 -14.48 -19.99 -11.31
N THR A 182 -13.24 -19.61 -11.08
CA THR A 182 -12.72 -18.30 -11.46
C THR A 182 -12.71 -18.13 -12.98
N ILE A 183 -13.25 -17.00 -13.44
CA ILE A 183 -13.12 -16.56 -14.84
C ILE A 183 -12.08 -15.46 -14.88
N VAL A 184 -11.00 -15.68 -15.62
CA VAL A 184 -9.93 -14.70 -15.81
C VAL A 184 -10.12 -13.97 -17.14
N VAL A 185 -10.25 -12.66 -17.09
CA VAL A 185 -10.35 -11.80 -18.28
C VAL A 185 -9.12 -10.89 -18.32
N LYS A 186 -8.34 -10.97 -19.40
CA LYS A 186 -7.18 -10.11 -19.62
C LYS A 186 -7.59 -8.87 -20.41
N LEU A 187 -7.34 -7.69 -19.85
CA LEU A 187 -7.55 -6.41 -20.52
C LEU A 187 -6.22 -5.95 -21.12
N GLU A 188 -5.98 -6.27 -22.37
CA GLU A 188 -4.70 -6.03 -23.05
C GLU A 188 -4.71 -4.77 -23.91
N GLU A 189 -5.89 -4.27 -24.30
CA GLU A 189 -6.01 -3.02 -25.04
C GLU A 189 -5.77 -1.80 -24.15
N ASN A 190 -4.81 -0.96 -24.54
CA ASN A 190 -4.45 0.25 -23.80
C ASN A 190 -4.84 1.51 -24.57
N TYR A 191 -5.72 2.30 -23.97
CA TYR A 191 -6.23 3.56 -24.52
C TYR A 191 -5.50 4.80 -23.96
N ARG A 192 -4.60 4.62 -22.98
CA ARG A 192 -3.92 5.72 -22.28
C ARG A 192 -2.65 6.15 -22.98
N SER A 193 -1.77 5.21 -23.31
CA SER A 193 -0.41 5.46 -23.73
C SER A 193 -0.20 5.23 -25.23
N THR A 194 0.80 5.90 -25.80
CA THR A 194 1.25 5.64 -27.17
C THR A 194 2.02 4.31 -27.27
N ASP A 195 2.11 3.76 -28.48
CA ASP A 195 2.81 2.49 -28.73
C ASP A 195 4.28 2.54 -28.32
N THR A 196 4.94 3.68 -28.47
CA THR A 196 6.33 3.85 -28.02
C THR A 196 6.49 3.58 -26.52
N ILE A 197 5.60 4.14 -25.68
CA ILE A 197 5.62 3.92 -24.23
C ILE A 197 5.32 2.46 -23.91
N LEU A 198 4.28 1.89 -24.52
CA LEU A 198 3.86 0.51 -24.25
C LEU A 198 4.91 -0.52 -24.65
N ASN A 199 5.58 -0.31 -25.79
CA ASN A 199 6.64 -1.22 -26.25
C ASN A 199 7.81 -1.26 -25.25
N HIS A 200 8.25 -0.11 -24.71
CA HIS A 200 9.30 -0.07 -23.72
C HIS A 200 8.84 -0.67 -22.37
N ALA A 201 7.59 -0.41 -21.95
CA ALA A 201 7.03 -1.00 -20.75
C ALA A 201 6.94 -2.54 -20.88
N ASN A 202 6.45 -3.06 -22.01
CA ASN A 202 6.40 -4.50 -22.28
C ASN A 202 7.81 -5.13 -22.25
N GLN A 203 8.80 -4.50 -22.90
CA GLN A 203 10.18 -4.99 -22.89
C GLN A 203 10.77 -5.02 -21.48
N LEU A 204 10.52 -3.99 -20.67
CA LEU A 204 11.00 -3.94 -19.30
C LEU A 204 10.40 -5.08 -18.45
N ILE A 205 9.09 -5.26 -18.55
CA ILE A 205 8.38 -6.21 -17.69
C ILE A 205 8.59 -7.67 -18.10
N GLU A 206 8.99 -7.94 -19.33
CA GLU A 206 9.33 -9.29 -19.80
C GLU A 206 10.51 -9.93 -19.04
N HIS A 207 11.32 -9.13 -18.34
CA HIS A 207 12.39 -9.63 -17.48
C HIS A 207 11.87 -10.26 -16.18
N ASN A 208 10.64 -9.96 -15.78
CA ASN A 208 10.00 -10.58 -14.62
C ASN A 208 9.50 -11.98 -14.98
N ARG A 209 9.77 -12.97 -14.11
CA ARG A 209 9.39 -14.38 -14.34
C ARG A 209 8.02 -14.72 -13.75
N ASP A 210 7.70 -14.16 -12.58
CA ASP A 210 6.47 -14.46 -11.83
C ASP A 210 5.37 -13.49 -12.28
N ARG A 211 4.63 -13.87 -13.34
CA ARG A 211 3.57 -13.04 -13.93
C ARG A 211 2.52 -13.88 -14.66
N LEU A 212 1.29 -13.36 -14.75
CA LEU A 212 0.18 -13.99 -15.49
C LEU A 212 0.37 -13.93 -17.02
N GLY A 213 1.36 -13.15 -17.48
CA GLY A 213 1.72 -13.04 -18.89
C GLY A 213 0.62 -12.36 -19.73
N LYS A 214 0.64 -11.05 -19.76
CA LYS A 214 -0.13 -10.22 -20.70
C LYS A 214 0.82 -9.37 -21.52
N LYS A 215 0.30 -8.83 -22.63
CA LYS A 215 1.00 -7.86 -23.47
C LYS A 215 0.08 -6.70 -23.77
N LEU A 216 0.46 -5.52 -23.31
CA LEU A 216 -0.32 -4.31 -23.60
C LEU A 216 -0.20 -3.91 -25.07
N VAL A 217 -1.33 -3.74 -25.72
CA VAL A 217 -1.44 -3.32 -27.13
C VAL A 217 -2.10 -1.94 -27.16
N GLY A 218 -1.42 -0.97 -27.79
CA GLY A 218 -1.93 0.39 -27.89
C GLY A 218 -3.04 0.52 -28.93
N THR A 219 -4.00 1.37 -28.63
CA THR A 219 -4.99 1.84 -29.61
C THR A 219 -4.61 3.23 -30.16
N ARG A 220 -3.57 3.84 -29.59
CA ARG A 220 -3.01 5.12 -30.03
C ARG A 220 -1.87 4.89 -31.02
N GLN A 221 -1.62 5.89 -31.87
CA GLN A 221 -0.50 5.88 -32.81
C GLN A 221 0.85 5.93 -32.08
N LYS A 222 1.93 5.69 -32.83
CA LYS A 222 3.31 5.85 -32.36
C LYS A 222 3.50 7.28 -31.82
N GLY A 223 4.00 7.37 -30.60
CA GLY A 223 4.36 8.64 -29.94
C GLY A 223 5.82 9.00 -30.13
N ASP A 224 6.23 10.07 -29.45
CA ASP A 224 7.62 10.51 -29.40
C ASP A 224 8.54 9.45 -28.82
N SER A 225 9.81 9.52 -29.19
CA SER A 225 10.85 8.64 -28.67
C SER A 225 11.15 8.99 -27.21
N ILE A 226 11.40 7.94 -26.40
CA ILE A 226 11.88 8.14 -25.04
C ILE A 226 13.30 8.71 -25.09
N ARG A 227 13.54 9.77 -24.31
CA ARG A 227 14.86 10.39 -24.16
C ARG A 227 15.42 10.03 -22.79
N ILE A 228 16.69 9.67 -22.76
CA ILE A 228 17.42 9.35 -21.54
C ILE A 228 18.51 10.39 -21.37
N TYR A 229 18.57 11.01 -20.22
CA TYR A 229 19.61 11.97 -19.85
C TYR A 229 20.43 11.43 -18.69
N GLU A 230 21.74 11.57 -18.79
CA GLU A 230 22.66 11.39 -17.68
C GLU A 230 23.13 12.77 -17.23
N SER A 231 23.05 13.03 -15.93
CA SER A 231 23.45 14.29 -15.31
C SER A 231 24.53 14.04 -14.28
N GLN A 232 25.44 15.01 -14.11
CA GLN A 232 26.56 14.89 -13.17
C GLN A 232 26.11 15.06 -11.71
N ASP A 233 25.08 15.87 -11.49
CA ASP A 233 24.50 16.12 -10.18
C ASP A 233 23.00 16.45 -10.25
N GLU A 234 22.37 16.59 -9.09
CA GLU A 234 20.94 16.93 -8.95
C GLU A 234 20.59 18.32 -9.51
N ASN A 235 21.53 19.26 -9.53
CA ASN A 235 21.30 20.61 -10.04
C ASN A 235 21.26 20.59 -11.58
N GLU A 236 22.17 19.85 -12.20
CA GLU A 236 22.17 19.66 -13.65
C GLU A 236 20.91 18.91 -14.11
N GLU A 237 20.51 17.86 -13.40
CA GLU A 237 19.26 17.14 -13.64
C GLU A 237 18.06 18.09 -13.60
N THR A 238 17.95 18.86 -12.51
CA THR A 238 16.87 19.84 -12.32
C THR A 238 16.86 20.89 -13.44
N ARG A 239 18.02 21.39 -13.84
CA ARG A 239 18.13 22.37 -14.92
C ARG A 239 17.62 21.80 -16.26
N LYS A 240 18.03 20.59 -16.62
CA LYS A 240 17.56 19.90 -17.86
C LYS A 240 16.06 19.69 -17.85
N ILE A 241 15.50 19.25 -16.71
CA ILE A 241 14.05 19.08 -16.53
C ILE A 241 13.31 20.42 -16.76
N ILE A 242 13.82 21.50 -16.19
CA ILE A 242 13.23 22.83 -16.33
C ILE A 242 13.30 23.31 -17.79
N GLU A 243 14.42 23.09 -18.47
CA GLU A 243 14.59 23.42 -19.89
C GLU A 243 13.57 22.67 -20.76
N ASP A 244 13.41 21.35 -20.55
CA ASP A 244 12.42 20.54 -21.28
C ASP A 244 10.99 21.01 -21.00
N ILE A 245 10.64 21.33 -19.75
CA ILE A 245 9.31 21.82 -19.38
C ILE A 245 9.03 23.16 -20.08
N LYS A 246 9.98 24.09 -20.10
CA LYS A 246 9.79 25.35 -20.78
C LYS A 246 9.58 25.17 -22.29
N GLN A 247 10.35 24.29 -22.92
CA GLN A 247 10.18 23.97 -24.35
C GLN A 247 8.78 23.36 -24.62
N LEU A 248 8.29 22.48 -23.75
CA LEU A 248 6.95 21.92 -23.87
C LEU A 248 5.86 22.99 -23.74
N ILE A 249 6.00 23.90 -22.78
CA ILE A 249 5.05 25.01 -22.57
C ILE A 249 5.08 25.95 -23.78
N ASP A 250 6.26 26.31 -24.26
CA ASP A 250 6.44 27.19 -25.43
C ASP A 250 5.86 26.56 -26.72
N SER A 251 5.88 25.23 -26.81
CA SER A 251 5.23 24.47 -27.89
C SER A 251 3.72 24.31 -27.74
N GLY A 252 3.13 24.85 -26.67
CA GLY A 252 1.68 24.83 -26.42
C GLY A 252 1.17 23.72 -25.49
N THR A 253 2.06 22.95 -24.86
CA THR A 253 1.64 21.95 -23.87
C THR A 253 1.14 22.63 -22.61
N ASN A 254 -0.04 22.23 -22.12
CA ASN A 254 -0.56 22.77 -20.87
C ASN A 254 0.28 22.25 -19.69
N PRO A 255 0.79 23.11 -18.78
CA PRO A 255 1.55 22.70 -17.62
C PRO A 255 0.86 21.64 -16.72
N LYS A 256 -0.48 21.60 -16.73
CA LYS A 256 -1.27 20.60 -16.01
C LYS A 256 -1.11 19.18 -16.56
N ASP A 257 -0.67 19.05 -17.81
CA ASP A 257 -0.47 17.77 -18.47
C ASP A 257 0.97 17.26 -18.36
N ILE A 258 1.83 18.01 -17.63
CA ILE A 258 3.21 17.64 -17.37
C ILE A 258 3.32 17.07 -15.94
N ALA A 259 3.90 15.88 -15.81
CA ALA A 259 4.16 15.25 -14.52
C ALA A 259 5.63 14.84 -14.40
N ILE A 260 6.19 15.00 -13.19
CA ILE A 260 7.51 14.51 -12.83
C ILE A 260 7.34 13.44 -11.78
N LEU A 261 7.89 12.26 -12.05
CA LEU A 261 7.84 11.12 -11.15
C LEU A 261 9.24 10.87 -10.56
N PHE A 262 9.32 10.70 -9.27
CA PHE A 262 10.56 10.38 -8.57
C PHE A 262 10.36 9.26 -7.55
N ARG A 263 11.43 8.51 -7.26
CA ARG A 263 11.35 7.30 -6.43
C ARG A 263 11.20 7.61 -4.95
N VAL A 264 11.85 8.65 -4.45
CA VAL A 264 11.87 9.02 -3.03
C VAL A 264 11.64 10.52 -2.85
N ASN A 265 10.92 10.88 -1.79
CA ASN A 265 10.55 12.28 -1.51
C ASN A 265 11.75 13.22 -1.32
N ALA A 266 12.92 12.69 -0.96
CA ALA A 266 14.14 13.51 -0.82
C ALA A 266 14.53 14.20 -2.13
N LEU A 267 14.25 13.58 -3.29
CA LEU A 267 14.55 14.15 -4.60
C LEU A 267 13.67 15.37 -4.97
N SER A 268 12.54 15.58 -4.26
CA SER A 268 11.69 16.74 -4.54
C SER A 268 12.38 18.07 -4.21
N ARG A 269 13.36 18.08 -3.29
CA ARG A 269 13.96 19.31 -2.81
C ARG A 269 14.66 20.10 -3.91
N SER A 270 15.55 19.49 -4.66
CA SER A 270 16.29 20.13 -5.77
C SER A 270 15.32 20.63 -6.85
N LEU A 271 14.27 19.83 -7.16
CA LEU A 271 13.21 20.20 -8.09
C LEU A 271 12.42 21.41 -7.60
N GLU A 272 11.97 21.42 -6.33
CA GLU A 272 11.23 22.54 -5.73
C GLU A 272 12.05 23.84 -5.72
N GLU A 273 13.33 23.76 -5.32
CA GLU A 273 14.25 24.91 -5.36
C GLU A 273 14.48 25.43 -6.79
N GLY A 274 14.67 24.52 -7.74
CA GLY A 274 14.85 24.88 -9.15
C GLY A 274 13.60 25.53 -9.77
N PHE A 275 12.42 24.98 -9.51
CA PHE A 275 11.15 25.52 -10.02
C PHE A 275 10.85 26.90 -9.46
N ASN A 276 11.07 27.10 -8.15
CA ASN A 276 10.93 28.42 -7.52
C ASN A 276 11.87 29.46 -8.18
N LYS A 277 13.13 29.09 -8.41
CA LYS A 277 14.11 29.98 -9.10
C LYS A 277 13.70 30.27 -10.55
N ALA A 278 13.10 29.28 -11.23
CA ALA A 278 12.67 29.42 -12.62
C ALA A 278 11.29 30.08 -12.78
N GLY A 279 10.59 30.40 -11.68
CA GLY A 279 9.24 30.96 -11.69
C GLY A 279 8.16 29.99 -12.20
N LEU A 280 8.40 28.68 -12.12
CA LEU A 280 7.44 27.65 -12.54
C LEU A 280 6.54 27.25 -11.36
N ASN A 281 5.24 27.35 -11.58
CA ASN A 281 4.26 26.86 -10.62
C ASN A 281 4.15 25.34 -10.67
N TYR A 282 4.14 24.69 -9.52
CA TYR A 282 4.03 23.24 -9.41
C TYR A 282 3.10 22.83 -8.26
N LYS A 283 2.64 21.57 -8.30
CA LYS A 283 1.90 20.92 -7.21
C LYS A 283 2.64 19.65 -6.82
N LEU A 284 3.11 19.60 -5.57
CA LEU A 284 3.65 18.36 -5.00
C LEU A 284 2.50 17.46 -4.53
N VAL A 285 2.46 16.22 -5.00
CA VAL A 285 1.44 15.22 -4.65
C VAL A 285 2.08 14.16 -3.75
N GLY A 286 1.44 13.85 -2.63
CA GLY A 286 1.89 12.79 -1.71
C GLY A 286 3.05 13.15 -0.77
N GLY A 287 3.48 14.41 -0.73
CA GLY A 287 4.51 14.91 0.18
C GLY A 287 4.13 16.23 0.83
N MET A 288 4.73 16.53 1.99
CA MET A 288 4.72 17.90 2.52
C MET A 288 5.70 18.75 1.71
N LYS A 289 5.29 19.97 1.33
CA LYS A 289 6.21 20.94 0.74
C LYS A 289 7.42 21.13 1.65
N PHE A 290 8.62 21.27 1.05
CA PHE A 290 9.87 21.38 1.80
C PHE A 290 9.79 22.40 2.94
N TYR A 291 9.27 23.60 2.69
CA TYR A 291 9.11 24.67 3.68
C TYR A 291 7.99 24.47 4.71
N GLU A 292 7.17 23.44 4.55
CA GLU A 292 6.11 23.06 5.51
C GLU A 292 6.56 21.95 6.46
N ARG A 293 7.78 21.41 6.27
CA ARG A 293 8.34 20.34 7.11
C ARG A 293 8.70 20.90 8.49
N THR A 294 8.42 20.11 9.51
CA THR A 294 8.62 20.52 10.93
C THR A 294 10.07 20.83 11.25
N GLU A 295 11.03 20.22 10.52
CA GLU A 295 12.47 20.45 10.70
C GLU A 295 12.95 21.82 10.16
N ILE A 296 12.09 22.55 9.42
CA ILE A 296 12.41 23.83 8.77
C ILE A 296 11.62 24.98 9.37
N LYS A 297 10.54 24.69 10.09
CA LYS A 297 9.79 25.63 10.92
C LYS A 297 10.45 25.79 12.29
#